data_d101f3f15e583f3888b27332f7f33b0a
#
_entry.id   d101f3f15e583f3888b27332f7f33b0a
#
_cell.length_a   1.000
_cell.length_b   1.000
_cell.length_c   1.000
_cell.angle_alpha   90.00
_cell.angle_beta   90.00
_cell.angle_gamma   90.00
#
_symmetry.space_group_name_H-M   'P 1'
#
loop_
_entity.id
_entity.type
_entity.pdbx_description
1 polymer ?
#
loop_
_entity_poly.entity_id
_entity_poly.type
_entity_poly.pdbx_seq_one_letter_code
_entity_poly.pdbx_strand_id
1 'polypeptide(L)'
;MLDSRNNHRFLLLQVRNPDDPMCSQEVRCFARALGCSVDQIRPFDLLHHFPSLDELDQGDMILIGGSGHYGAVQNAPWLDRALEGLRQLHSLSKPMFASCWGFQAMSRALGGTVRKDVGHAELGTHELFLTPEGERDPLFGPLGHTFYGQMGHEDRVVQLPADVVLLASTPLVEYQAYRLGDKPMYCTQFHPELNRENLVGRVEAYPEYVESVSGMTMDSFVSSCRDTPETETLLKRFIDLFLAE
;
A
#
# COMPACT_ATOMS: atom_id res chain seq x y z
N MET A 1 25.89 -18.02 -1.05
CA MET A 1 24.89 -17.92 0.01
C MET A 1 23.56 -17.95 -0.68
N LEU A 2 22.67 -18.91 -0.38
CA LEU A 2 21.29 -18.91 -0.84
C LEU A 2 20.65 -17.65 -0.24
N ASP A 3 19.99 -16.84 -1.08
CA ASP A 3 19.32 -15.63 -0.65
C ASP A 3 18.21 -16.03 0.34
N SER A 4 18.34 -15.64 1.61
CA SER A 4 17.39 -16.00 2.70
C SER A 4 15.95 -15.60 2.36
N ARG A 5 15.76 -14.63 1.45
CA ARG A 5 14.46 -14.20 0.93
C ARG A 5 13.66 -15.30 0.22
N ASN A 6 14.33 -16.36 -0.25
CA ASN A 6 13.69 -17.49 -0.94
C ASN A 6 12.82 -18.38 -0.05
N ASN A 7 12.81 -18.18 1.28
CA ASN A 7 12.05 -19.01 2.22
C ASN A 7 10.82 -18.31 2.83
N HIS A 8 10.69 -16.98 2.68
CA HIS A 8 9.57 -16.25 3.28
C HIS A 8 8.25 -16.50 2.54
N ARG A 9 7.17 -16.55 3.29
CA ARG A 9 5.78 -16.65 2.80
C ARG A 9 5.04 -15.37 3.13
N PHE A 10 4.30 -14.88 2.16
CA PHE A 10 3.56 -13.63 2.25
C PHE A 10 2.07 -13.90 2.13
N LEU A 11 1.27 -13.31 3.01
CA LEU A 11 -0.18 -13.30 2.89
C LEU A 11 -0.62 -11.93 2.36
N LEU A 12 -1.16 -11.90 1.15
CA LEU A 12 -1.64 -10.67 0.52
C LEU A 12 -3.16 -10.54 0.70
N LEU A 13 -3.57 -9.63 1.54
CA LEU A 13 -4.98 -9.28 1.74
C LEU A 13 -5.44 -8.37 0.59
N GLN A 14 -6.36 -8.87 -0.24
CA GLN A 14 -6.89 -8.18 -1.42
C GLN A 14 -8.34 -7.75 -1.24
N VAL A 15 -8.70 -6.62 -1.84
CA VAL A 15 -10.06 -6.09 -1.92
C VAL A 15 -10.41 -5.89 -3.40
N ARG A 16 -10.68 -7.01 -4.08
CA ARG A 16 -10.95 -7.05 -5.52
C ARG A 16 -12.01 -8.08 -5.86
N ASN A 17 -12.80 -7.82 -6.90
CA ASN A 17 -13.70 -8.83 -7.45
C ASN A 17 -12.89 -10.00 -8.02
N PRO A 18 -13.41 -11.23 -7.97
CA PRO A 18 -12.69 -12.41 -8.50
C PRO A 18 -12.36 -12.33 -10.00
N ASP A 19 -13.14 -11.58 -10.78
CA ASP A 19 -12.97 -11.35 -12.21
C ASP A 19 -12.11 -10.11 -12.53
N ASP A 20 -11.65 -9.37 -11.51
CA ASP A 20 -10.76 -8.21 -11.70
C ASP A 20 -9.36 -8.70 -12.16
N PRO A 21 -8.91 -8.32 -13.38
CA PRO A 21 -7.59 -8.72 -13.87
C PRO A 21 -6.45 -8.21 -12.99
N MET A 22 -6.71 -7.19 -12.17
CA MET A 22 -5.72 -6.63 -11.25
C MET A 22 -5.45 -7.53 -10.04
N CYS A 23 -6.28 -8.56 -9.77
CA CYS A 23 -5.95 -9.58 -8.74
C CYS A 23 -4.58 -10.20 -8.99
N SER A 24 -4.37 -10.73 -10.19
CA SER A 24 -3.11 -11.37 -10.56
C SER A 24 -1.98 -10.36 -10.82
N GLN A 25 -2.30 -9.16 -11.33
CA GLN A 25 -1.31 -8.10 -11.50
C GLN A 25 -0.72 -7.70 -10.14
N GLU A 26 -1.54 -7.50 -9.12
CA GLU A 26 -1.11 -7.10 -7.79
C GLU A 26 -0.15 -8.11 -7.16
N VAL A 27 -0.45 -9.42 -7.26
CA VAL A 27 0.47 -10.50 -6.83
C VAL A 27 1.83 -10.38 -7.52
N ARG A 28 1.84 -10.21 -8.86
CA ARG A 28 3.09 -10.04 -9.63
C ARG A 28 3.86 -8.78 -9.22
N CYS A 29 3.16 -7.68 -8.97
CA CYS A 29 3.77 -6.42 -8.54
C CYS A 29 4.45 -6.57 -7.17
N PHE A 30 3.78 -7.17 -6.20
CA PHE A 30 4.36 -7.45 -4.89
C PHE A 30 5.53 -8.43 -5.00
N ALA A 31 5.40 -9.52 -5.76
CA ALA A 31 6.49 -10.49 -5.96
C ALA A 31 7.76 -9.83 -6.52
N ARG A 32 7.60 -8.97 -7.55
CA ARG A 32 8.69 -8.20 -8.13
C ARG A 32 9.33 -7.26 -7.11
N ALA A 33 8.53 -6.49 -6.37
CA ALA A 33 9.01 -5.49 -5.42
C ALA A 33 9.66 -6.12 -4.18
N LEU A 34 9.20 -7.30 -3.75
CA LEU A 34 9.82 -8.11 -2.69
C LEU A 34 11.06 -8.86 -3.17
N GLY A 35 11.18 -9.10 -4.49
CA GLY A 35 12.24 -9.93 -5.08
C GLY A 35 12.06 -11.41 -4.81
N CYS A 36 10.79 -11.89 -4.77
CA CYS A 36 10.43 -13.27 -4.51
C CYS A 36 9.65 -13.90 -5.67
N SER A 37 9.38 -15.20 -5.62
CA SER A 37 8.48 -15.89 -6.55
C SER A 37 7.02 -15.58 -6.24
N VAL A 38 6.15 -15.55 -7.26
CA VAL A 38 4.70 -15.40 -7.08
C VAL A 38 4.10 -16.50 -6.19
N ASP A 39 4.67 -17.70 -6.19
CA ASP A 39 4.20 -18.83 -5.37
C ASP A 39 4.43 -18.61 -3.86
N GLN A 40 5.26 -17.66 -3.47
CA GLN A 40 5.49 -17.28 -2.08
C GLN A 40 4.40 -16.32 -1.56
N ILE A 41 3.57 -15.76 -2.46
CA ILE A 41 2.49 -14.84 -2.10
C ILE A 41 1.15 -15.58 -2.20
N ARG A 42 0.49 -15.77 -1.07
CA ARG A 42 -0.87 -16.30 -1.01
C ARG A 42 -1.86 -15.12 -0.98
N PRO A 43 -2.66 -14.90 -2.05
CA PRO A 43 -3.72 -13.91 -2.02
C PRO A 43 -4.88 -14.40 -1.13
N PHE A 44 -5.53 -13.45 -0.45
CA PHE A 44 -6.67 -13.68 0.42
C PHE A 44 -7.73 -12.61 0.19
N ASP A 45 -8.96 -13.02 -0.08
CA ASP A 45 -10.07 -12.14 -0.41
C ASP A 45 -10.78 -11.61 0.84
N LEU A 46 -10.59 -10.32 1.15
CA LEU A 46 -11.24 -9.64 2.28
C LEU A 46 -12.72 -9.34 2.06
N LEU A 47 -13.24 -9.41 0.84
CA LEU A 47 -14.67 -9.15 0.59
C LEU A 47 -15.54 -10.22 1.24
N HIS A 48 -15.04 -11.47 1.35
CA HIS A 48 -15.79 -12.59 1.90
C HIS A 48 -15.56 -12.76 3.40
N HIS A 49 -14.33 -12.78 3.87
CA HIS A 49 -13.99 -12.96 5.29
C HIS A 49 -12.63 -12.36 5.63
N PHE A 50 -12.26 -12.32 6.90
CA PHE A 50 -10.93 -11.98 7.37
C PHE A 50 -10.17 -13.27 7.74
N PRO A 51 -8.85 -13.35 7.51
CA PRO A 51 -8.08 -14.55 7.86
C PRO A 51 -8.18 -14.89 9.34
N SER A 52 -8.28 -16.19 9.66
CA SER A 52 -8.12 -16.70 11.02
C SER A 52 -6.68 -16.49 11.53
N LEU A 53 -6.47 -16.62 12.83
CA LEU A 53 -5.13 -16.53 13.41
C LEU A 53 -4.17 -17.55 12.80
N ASP A 54 -4.62 -18.80 12.59
CA ASP A 54 -3.83 -19.84 11.96
C ASP A 54 -3.44 -19.49 10.51
N GLU A 55 -4.32 -18.82 9.77
CA GLU A 55 -4.01 -18.36 8.41
C GLU A 55 -3.05 -17.18 8.41
N LEU A 56 -3.17 -16.26 9.36
CA LEU A 56 -2.23 -15.16 9.56
C LEU A 56 -0.84 -15.68 9.91
N ASP A 57 -0.76 -16.74 10.73
CA ASP A 57 0.51 -17.34 11.18
C ASP A 57 1.26 -18.09 10.08
N GLN A 58 0.57 -18.50 9.00
CA GLN A 58 1.20 -19.14 7.85
C GLN A 58 2.06 -18.18 7.00
N GLY A 59 1.86 -16.87 7.12
CA GLY A 59 2.67 -15.86 6.46
C GLY A 59 3.70 -15.25 7.41
N ASP A 60 4.93 -15.06 6.95
CA ASP A 60 5.96 -14.36 7.73
C ASP A 60 5.71 -12.85 7.73
N MET A 61 5.04 -12.35 6.70
CA MET A 61 4.64 -10.96 6.55
C MET A 61 3.24 -10.85 5.94
N ILE A 62 2.49 -9.88 6.40
CA ILE A 62 1.19 -9.52 5.84
C ILE A 62 1.34 -8.34 4.88
N LEU A 63 0.79 -8.49 3.70
CA LEU A 63 0.66 -7.43 2.69
C LEU A 63 -0.80 -7.03 2.61
N ILE A 64 -1.08 -5.74 2.46
CA ILE A 64 -2.44 -5.24 2.22
C ILE A 64 -2.36 -4.34 0.99
N GLY A 65 -3.06 -4.73 -0.07
CA GLY A 65 -3.01 -4.03 -1.34
C GLY A 65 -3.98 -2.87 -1.49
N GLY A 66 -4.05 -2.36 -2.70
CA GLY A 66 -5.00 -1.35 -3.12
C GLY A 66 -6.34 -1.93 -3.59
N SER A 67 -7.26 -1.06 -4.00
CA SER A 67 -8.55 -1.45 -4.59
C SER A 67 -8.91 -0.50 -5.73
N GLY A 68 -9.51 -1.05 -6.81
CA GLY A 68 -10.05 -0.24 -7.90
C GLY A 68 -11.53 0.11 -7.73
N HIS A 69 -12.31 -0.75 -7.07
CA HIS A 69 -13.77 -0.62 -6.99
C HIS A 69 -14.29 -0.26 -5.59
N TYR A 70 -13.48 -0.46 -4.55
CA TYR A 70 -13.91 -0.37 -3.16
C TYR A 70 -13.13 0.70 -2.39
N GLY A 71 -13.84 1.69 -1.85
CA GLY A 71 -13.25 2.73 -1.00
C GLY A 71 -13.26 2.34 0.48
N ALA A 72 -12.29 2.80 1.24
CA ALA A 72 -12.26 2.65 2.69
C ALA A 72 -13.28 3.56 3.42
N VAL A 73 -13.94 4.46 2.70
CA VAL A 73 -15.00 5.36 3.22
C VAL A 73 -16.40 4.72 3.20
N GLN A 74 -16.58 3.61 2.49
CA GLN A 74 -17.88 2.96 2.33
C GLN A 74 -18.43 2.45 3.67
N ASN A 75 -19.76 2.28 3.72
CA ASN A 75 -20.43 1.56 4.80
C ASN A 75 -20.96 0.24 4.23
N ALA A 76 -20.27 -0.84 4.54
CA ALA A 76 -20.61 -2.17 4.04
C ALA A 76 -20.22 -3.24 5.06
N PRO A 77 -21.02 -4.31 5.23
CA PRO A 77 -20.74 -5.34 6.23
C PRO A 77 -19.39 -6.05 6.05
N TRP A 78 -18.91 -6.18 4.80
CA TRP A 78 -17.59 -6.74 4.54
C TRP A 78 -16.49 -5.83 5.08
N LEU A 79 -16.65 -4.51 4.92
CA LEU A 79 -15.66 -3.53 5.39
C LEU A 79 -15.61 -3.48 6.92
N ASP A 80 -16.77 -3.54 7.60
CA ASP A 80 -16.80 -3.59 9.06
C ASP A 80 -16.05 -4.82 9.59
N ARG A 81 -16.20 -5.99 8.95
CA ARG A 81 -15.42 -7.20 9.27
C ARG A 81 -13.93 -7.02 9.00
N ALA A 82 -13.59 -6.42 7.86
CA ALA A 82 -12.19 -6.15 7.51
C ALA A 82 -11.54 -5.21 8.54
N LEU A 83 -12.21 -4.11 8.90
CA LEU A 83 -11.71 -3.15 9.90
C LEU A 83 -11.53 -3.79 11.29
N GLU A 84 -12.45 -4.68 11.71
CA GLU A 84 -12.30 -5.43 12.95
C GLU A 84 -11.10 -6.38 12.89
N GLY A 85 -10.95 -7.11 11.80
CA GLY A 85 -9.78 -7.98 11.60
C GLY A 85 -8.45 -7.21 11.56
N LEU A 86 -8.43 -6.01 10.96
CA LEU A 86 -7.24 -5.15 10.95
C LEU A 86 -6.87 -4.65 12.36
N ARG A 87 -7.86 -4.39 13.25
CA ARG A 87 -7.58 -4.12 14.67
C ARG A 87 -6.93 -5.30 15.37
N GLN A 88 -7.42 -6.52 15.10
CA GLN A 88 -6.82 -7.74 15.63
C GLN A 88 -5.39 -7.93 15.09
N LEU A 89 -5.17 -7.75 13.77
CA LEU A 89 -3.84 -7.82 13.17
C LEU A 89 -2.87 -6.83 13.82
N HIS A 90 -3.31 -5.59 14.07
CA HIS A 90 -2.50 -4.60 14.78
C HIS A 90 -2.07 -5.08 16.17
N SER A 91 -2.95 -5.78 16.92
CA SER A 91 -2.61 -6.31 18.25
C SER A 91 -1.56 -7.41 18.21
N LEU A 92 -1.46 -8.17 17.12
CA LEU A 92 -0.46 -9.23 16.94
C LEU A 92 0.95 -8.70 16.69
N SER A 93 1.09 -7.45 16.27
CA SER A 93 2.39 -6.82 15.91
C SER A 93 3.19 -7.61 14.86
N LYS A 94 2.51 -8.34 14.00
CA LYS A 94 3.13 -9.11 12.91
C LYS A 94 3.68 -8.17 11.84
N PRO A 95 4.85 -8.46 11.24
CA PRO A 95 5.38 -7.65 10.14
C PRO A 95 4.33 -7.42 9.05
N MET A 96 4.06 -6.15 8.72
CA MET A 96 2.99 -5.76 7.80
C MET A 96 3.38 -4.57 6.96
N PHE A 97 3.04 -4.63 5.67
CA PHE A 97 3.10 -3.47 4.79
C PHE A 97 1.76 -3.28 4.07
N ALA A 98 1.19 -2.08 4.18
CA ALA A 98 -0.11 -1.75 3.61
C ALA A 98 0.02 -0.60 2.61
N SER A 99 -0.51 -0.74 1.39
CA SER A 99 -0.51 0.30 0.37
C SER A 99 -1.92 0.74 -0.01
N CYS A 100 -2.08 2.01 -0.30
CA CYS A 100 -3.27 2.68 -0.82
C CYS A 100 -4.55 2.36 0.00
N TRP A 101 -5.42 1.47 -0.47
CA TRP A 101 -6.60 1.06 0.32
C TRP A 101 -6.20 0.53 1.69
N GLY A 102 -5.13 -0.26 1.77
CA GLY A 102 -4.62 -0.79 3.03
C GLY A 102 -4.19 0.30 4.02
N PHE A 103 -3.53 1.36 3.55
CA PHE A 103 -3.20 2.54 4.36
C PHE A 103 -4.45 3.22 4.93
N GLN A 104 -5.46 3.42 4.09
CA GLN A 104 -6.72 4.05 4.49
C GLN A 104 -7.51 3.17 5.45
N ALA A 105 -7.61 1.87 5.17
CA ALA A 105 -8.33 0.92 6.01
C ALA A 105 -7.67 0.76 7.39
N MET A 106 -6.35 0.66 7.46
CA MET A 106 -5.61 0.65 8.74
C MET A 106 -5.84 1.94 9.52
N SER A 107 -5.78 3.10 8.86
CA SER A 107 -6.08 4.37 9.51
C SER A 107 -7.48 4.38 10.11
N ARG A 108 -8.50 3.99 9.36
CA ARG A 108 -9.89 3.93 9.83
C ARG A 108 -10.08 2.88 10.93
N ALA A 109 -9.48 1.70 10.81
CA ALA A 109 -9.57 0.64 11.81
C ALA A 109 -9.06 1.09 13.18
N LEU A 110 -8.04 1.94 13.22
CA LEU A 110 -7.39 2.42 14.44
C LEU A 110 -7.91 3.79 14.93
N GLY A 111 -9.04 4.27 14.40
CA GLY A 111 -9.71 5.49 14.87
C GLY A 111 -9.34 6.76 14.10
N GLY A 112 -8.56 6.66 13.03
CA GLY A 112 -8.35 7.74 12.07
C GLY A 112 -9.60 8.01 11.22
N THR A 113 -9.56 9.07 10.44
CA THR A 113 -10.66 9.49 9.57
C THR A 113 -10.23 9.50 8.11
N VAL A 114 -11.00 8.80 7.27
CA VAL A 114 -10.82 8.75 5.80
C VAL A 114 -12.00 9.46 5.16
N ARG A 115 -11.75 10.23 4.10
CA ARG A 115 -12.78 10.92 3.31
C ARG A 115 -12.52 10.76 1.83
N LYS A 116 -13.59 10.72 1.03
CA LYS A 116 -13.52 10.96 -0.40
C LYS A 116 -13.27 12.46 -0.62
N ASP A 117 -12.20 12.79 -1.35
CA ASP A 117 -11.79 14.18 -1.57
C ASP A 117 -11.13 14.33 -2.94
N VAL A 118 -11.95 14.41 -3.97
CA VAL A 118 -11.50 14.50 -5.38
C VAL A 118 -10.60 15.71 -5.62
N GLY A 119 -10.79 16.80 -4.86
CA GLY A 119 -9.92 17.99 -4.94
C GLY A 119 -8.48 17.76 -4.47
N HIS A 120 -8.23 16.64 -3.77
CA HIS A 120 -6.92 16.22 -3.28
C HIS A 120 -6.55 14.82 -3.81
N ALA A 121 -7.19 14.41 -4.92
CA ALA A 121 -6.86 13.15 -5.58
C ALA A 121 -5.47 13.25 -6.25
N GLU A 122 -4.70 12.16 -6.18
CA GLU A 122 -3.40 12.08 -6.82
C GLU A 122 -3.35 10.82 -7.69
N LEU A 123 -2.98 11.00 -8.96
CA LEU A 123 -2.83 9.93 -9.93
C LEU A 123 -1.56 10.14 -10.75
N GLY A 124 -0.76 9.11 -10.91
CA GLY A 124 0.51 9.18 -11.64
C GLY A 124 1.71 9.16 -10.71
N THR A 125 2.83 9.72 -11.17
CA THR A 125 4.06 9.81 -10.39
C THR A 125 4.16 11.16 -9.71
N HIS A 126 4.23 11.18 -8.39
CA HIS A 126 4.30 12.38 -7.57
C HIS A 126 5.58 12.42 -6.74
N GLU A 127 6.08 13.64 -6.49
CA GLU A 127 7.18 13.89 -5.57
C GLU A 127 6.64 13.92 -4.14
N LEU A 128 7.32 13.18 -3.27
CA LEU A 128 7.04 13.10 -1.83
C LEU A 128 8.20 13.67 -1.02
N PHE A 129 7.90 14.14 0.17
CA PHE A 129 8.83 14.74 1.11
C PHE A 129 8.82 13.95 2.41
N LEU A 130 9.99 13.52 2.89
CA LEU A 130 10.09 12.92 4.21
C LEU A 130 9.87 13.98 5.30
N THR A 131 9.18 13.57 6.36
CA THR A 131 9.18 14.31 7.62
C THR A 131 10.54 14.16 8.31
N PRO A 132 10.85 14.98 9.36
CA PRO A 132 12.04 14.75 10.18
C PRO A 132 12.10 13.34 10.80
N GLU A 133 10.95 12.75 11.12
CA GLU A 133 10.81 11.37 11.59
C GLU A 133 11.08 10.38 10.45
N GLY A 134 10.58 10.65 9.25
CA GLY A 134 10.82 9.84 8.05
C GLY A 134 12.30 9.79 7.67
N GLU A 135 13.03 10.91 7.78
CA GLU A 135 14.48 10.95 7.53
C GLU A 135 15.29 10.10 8.53
N ARG A 136 14.78 9.92 9.74
CA ARG A 136 15.42 9.10 10.80
C ARG A 136 14.93 7.65 10.79
N ASP A 137 13.85 7.36 10.06
CA ASP A 137 13.28 6.02 10.01
C ASP A 137 14.21 5.07 9.24
N PRO A 138 14.47 3.85 9.75
CA PRO A 138 15.41 2.93 9.13
C PRO A 138 14.96 2.43 7.76
N LEU A 139 13.65 2.40 7.51
CA LEU A 139 13.08 1.99 6.22
C LEU A 139 13.04 3.16 5.23
N PHE A 140 12.57 4.32 5.65
CA PHE A 140 12.31 5.48 4.79
C PHE A 140 13.52 6.40 4.62
N GLY A 141 14.33 6.60 5.64
CA GLY A 141 15.48 7.52 5.60
C GLY A 141 16.40 7.35 4.39
N PRO A 142 16.73 6.11 3.96
CA PRO A 142 17.52 5.89 2.75
C PRO A 142 16.89 6.33 1.42
N LEU A 143 15.62 6.76 1.38
CA LEU A 143 15.00 7.36 0.19
C LEU A 143 15.51 8.79 -0.09
N GLY A 144 16.10 9.45 0.92
CA GLY A 144 16.50 10.85 0.85
C GLY A 144 15.36 11.81 1.19
N HIS A 145 15.69 13.12 1.31
CA HIS A 145 14.72 14.14 1.70
C HIS A 145 13.47 14.17 0.79
N THR A 146 13.66 13.95 -0.51
CA THR A 146 12.59 13.84 -1.50
C THR A 146 12.75 12.57 -2.33
N PHE A 147 11.64 11.99 -2.75
CA PHE A 147 11.60 10.81 -3.60
C PHE A 147 10.31 10.81 -4.43
N TYR A 148 10.23 9.95 -5.44
CA TYR A 148 9.03 9.80 -6.26
C TYR A 148 8.28 8.51 -5.92
N GLY A 149 6.94 8.57 -5.93
CA GLY A 149 6.06 7.40 -5.72
C GLY A 149 4.92 7.35 -6.72
N GLN A 150 4.41 6.16 -6.97
CA GLN A 150 3.25 5.92 -7.83
C GLN A 150 1.97 6.10 -7.03
N MET A 151 1.08 6.97 -7.49
CA MET A 151 -0.18 7.32 -6.85
C MET A 151 -1.39 6.87 -7.66
N GLY A 152 -2.50 6.57 -6.96
CA GLY A 152 -3.79 6.28 -7.56
C GLY A 152 -4.88 6.29 -6.49
N HIS A 153 -5.29 7.49 -6.00
CA HIS A 153 -6.31 7.60 -4.96
C HIS A 153 -7.18 8.85 -5.09
N GLU A 154 -8.45 8.72 -4.77
CA GLU A 154 -9.42 9.81 -4.56
C GLU A 154 -9.74 9.99 -3.07
N ASP A 155 -9.75 8.89 -2.32
CA ASP A 155 -9.92 8.92 -0.87
C ASP A 155 -8.59 9.29 -0.21
N ARG A 156 -8.64 10.05 0.87
CA ARG A 156 -7.45 10.34 1.70
C ARG A 156 -7.74 10.27 3.19
N VAL A 157 -6.71 9.99 3.95
CA VAL A 157 -6.73 10.16 5.40
C VAL A 157 -6.70 11.64 5.71
N VAL A 158 -7.63 12.12 6.55
CA VAL A 158 -7.71 13.52 7.01
C VAL A 158 -7.40 13.66 8.50
N GLN A 159 -7.35 12.54 9.20
CA GLN A 159 -6.91 12.45 10.58
C GLN A 159 -6.24 11.08 10.78
N LEU A 160 -4.99 11.10 11.20
CA LEU A 160 -4.25 9.88 11.56
C LEU A 160 -4.79 9.27 12.86
N PRO A 161 -4.63 7.94 13.05
CA PRO A 161 -4.79 7.32 14.36
C PRO A 161 -3.84 7.90 15.40
N ALA A 162 -4.13 7.67 16.67
CA ALA A 162 -3.15 7.89 17.72
C ALA A 162 -1.93 6.93 17.58
N ASP A 163 -0.80 7.30 18.18
CA ASP A 163 0.40 6.46 18.28
C ASP A 163 1.00 6.03 16.93
N VAL A 164 0.89 6.86 15.89
CA VAL A 164 1.58 6.67 14.61
C VAL A 164 2.70 7.69 14.44
N VAL A 165 3.71 7.30 13.68
CA VAL A 165 4.81 8.17 13.28
C VAL A 165 4.62 8.53 11.81
N LEU A 166 4.31 9.79 11.50
CA LEU A 166 4.19 10.29 10.13
C LEU A 166 5.57 10.30 9.46
N LEU A 167 5.68 9.72 8.27
CA LEU A 167 6.95 9.53 7.57
C LEU A 167 7.07 10.36 6.30
N ALA A 168 5.98 10.57 5.57
CA ALA A 168 6.01 11.30 4.29
C ALA A 168 4.71 12.06 4.02
N SER A 169 4.83 13.12 3.22
CA SER A 169 3.75 13.96 2.74
C SER A 169 3.96 14.36 1.28
N THR A 170 2.92 14.90 0.63
CA THR A 170 3.02 15.70 -0.59
C THR A 170 2.55 17.13 -0.30
N PRO A 171 2.79 18.11 -1.20
CA PRO A 171 2.22 19.44 -1.04
C PRO A 171 0.70 19.47 -1.02
N LEU A 172 0.05 18.47 -1.66
CA LEU A 172 -1.40 18.36 -1.76
C LEU A 172 -2.02 17.57 -0.62
N VAL A 173 -1.34 16.51 -0.14
CA VAL A 173 -1.85 15.58 0.88
C VAL A 173 -0.83 15.40 1.99
N GLU A 174 -1.21 15.77 3.21
CA GLU A 174 -0.35 15.77 4.40
C GLU A 174 0.08 14.36 4.83
N TYR A 175 -0.77 13.34 4.64
CA TYR A 175 -0.53 12.00 5.16
C TYR A 175 -0.33 11.01 4.02
N GLN A 176 0.92 10.71 3.69
CA GLN A 176 1.30 9.81 2.61
C GLN A 176 1.96 8.52 3.07
N ALA A 177 2.55 8.51 4.25
CA ALA A 177 3.10 7.30 4.86
C ALA A 177 3.20 7.45 6.37
N TYR A 178 2.95 6.37 7.10
CA TYR A 178 3.18 6.30 8.54
C TYR A 178 3.65 4.91 8.98
N ARG A 179 4.28 4.86 10.15
CA ARG A 179 4.59 3.64 10.90
C ARG A 179 3.71 3.57 12.15
N LEU A 180 3.28 2.38 12.52
CA LEU A 180 2.44 2.14 13.69
C LEU A 180 3.29 1.97 14.95
N GLY A 181 3.51 3.05 15.68
CA GLY A 181 4.33 3.07 16.88
C GLY A 181 5.73 2.50 16.63
N ASP A 182 6.18 1.57 17.47
CA ASP A 182 7.45 0.87 17.33
C ASP A 182 7.31 -0.52 16.66
N LYS A 183 6.15 -0.81 16.09
CA LYS A 183 5.87 -2.10 15.43
C LYS A 183 6.45 -2.15 14.02
N PRO A 184 6.79 -3.34 13.49
CA PRO A 184 7.20 -3.52 12.09
C PRO A 184 5.97 -3.46 11.16
N MET A 185 5.21 -2.37 11.24
CA MET A 185 3.95 -2.18 10.52
C MET A 185 3.97 -0.80 9.85
N TYR A 186 4.07 -0.79 8.52
CA TYR A 186 4.17 0.42 7.70
C TYR A 186 3.01 0.53 6.74
N CYS A 187 2.55 1.75 6.52
CA CYS A 187 1.43 2.06 5.65
C CYS A 187 1.79 3.22 4.72
N THR A 188 1.50 3.07 3.43
CA THR A 188 1.74 4.10 2.40
C THR A 188 0.48 4.38 1.60
N GLN A 189 0.16 5.63 1.31
CA GLN A 189 -0.90 5.99 0.38
C GLN A 189 -0.46 5.71 -1.07
N PHE A 190 0.82 5.85 -1.35
CA PHE A 190 1.43 5.47 -2.63
C PHE A 190 1.70 3.96 -2.70
N HIS A 191 2.02 3.50 -3.91
CA HIS A 191 2.23 2.10 -4.26
C HIS A 191 3.71 1.78 -4.46
N PRO A 192 4.47 1.31 -3.44
CA PRO A 192 5.86 0.91 -3.63
C PRO A 192 6.00 -0.39 -4.44
N GLU A 193 4.92 -1.15 -4.58
CA GLU A 193 4.87 -2.34 -5.42
C GLU A 193 4.75 -2.04 -6.91
N LEU A 194 4.38 -0.79 -7.30
CA LEU A 194 4.23 -0.40 -8.70
C LEU A 194 5.49 0.29 -9.23
N ASN A 195 5.92 -0.09 -10.43
CA ASN A 195 6.74 0.73 -11.31
C ASN A 195 5.86 1.47 -12.31
N ARG A 196 6.48 2.29 -13.18
CA ARG A 196 5.77 3.04 -14.22
C ARG A 196 4.91 2.13 -15.11
N GLU A 197 5.47 1.04 -15.62
CA GLU A 197 4.76 0.10 -16.50
C GLU A 197 3.51 -0.49 -15.82
N ASN A 198 3.65 -0.93 -14.58
CA ASN A 198 2.54 -1.53 -13.84
C ASN A 198 1.46 -0.49 -13.46
N LEU A 199 1.86 0.76 -13.18
CA LEU A 199 0.90 1.84 -12.96
C LEU A 199 0.09 2.11 -14.23
N VAL A 200 0.75 2.28 -15.37
CA VAL A 200 0.11 2.52 -16.66
C VAL A 200 -0.85 1.39 -17.00
N GLY A 201 -0.41 0.12 -16.91
CA GLY A 201 -1.26 -1.03 -17.18
C GLY A 201 -2.45 -1.16 -16.21
N ARG A 202 -2.31 -0.70 -14.95
CA ARG A 202 -3.42 -0.64 -14.00
C ARG A 202 -4.44 0.43 -14.39
N VAL A 203 -3.97 1.59 -14.79
CA VAL A 203 -4.82 2.72 -15.20
C VAL A 203 -5.52 2.45 -16.53
N GLU A 204 -4.87 1.73 -17.46
CA GLU A 204 -5.50 1.28 -18.71
C GLU A 204 -6.70 0.35 -18.48
N ALA A 205 -6.73 -0.38 -17.36
CA ALA A 205 -7.88 -1.18 -16.96
C ALA A 205 -9.06 -0.33 -16.42
N TYR A 206 -8.80 0.93 -16.05
CA TYR A 206 -9.78 1.88 -15.52
C TYR A 206 -9.62 3.25 -16.17
N PRO A 207 -9.82 3.39 -17.50
CA PRO A 207 -9.46 4.58 -18.26
C PRO A 207 -10.25 5.84 -17.85
N GLU A 208 -11.49 5.65 -17.38
CA GLU A 208 -12.34 6.75 -16.87
C GLU A 208 -11.71 7.46 -15.65
N TYR A 209 -10.82 6.77 -14.94
CA TYR A 209 -10.14 7.32 -13.78
C TYR A 209 -9.13 8.39 -14.13
N VAL A 210 -8.46 8.28 -15.30
CA VAL A 210 -7.48 9.28 -15.76
C VAL A 210 -8.15 10.63 -15.99
N GLU A 211 -9.24 10.66 -16.75
CA GLU A 211 -9.93 11.91 -17.06
C GLU A 211 -10.56 12.53 -15.80
N SER A 212 -11.22 11.69 -14.96
CA SER A 212 -11.95 12.18 -13.78
C SER A 212 -11.02 12.71 -12.68
N VAL A 213 -9.83 12.13 -12.52
CA VAL A 213 -8.89 12.49 -11.44
C VAL A 213 -7.82 13.46 -11.90
N SER A 214 -7.18 13.21 -13.04
CA SER A 214 -6.07 14.06 -13.50
C SER A 214 -6.48 15.14 -14.51
N GLY A 215 -7.64 15.03 -15.12
CA GLY A 215 -8.08 15.90 -16.22
C GLY A 215 -7.22 15.77 -17.50
N MET A 216 -6.38 14.73 -17.58
CA MET A 216 -5.47 14.48 -18.70
C MET A 216 -6.07 13.49 -19.70
N THR A 217 -5.58 13.53 -20.94
CA THR A 217 -5.73 12.40 -21.86
C THR A 217 -4.81 11.25 -21.42
N MET A 218 -5.15 10.01 -21.80
CA MET A 218 -4.31 8.85 -21.51
C MET A 218 -2.85 9.02 -22.00
N ASP A 219 -2.65 9.52 -23.23
CA ASP A 219 -1.31 9.75 -23.79
C ASP A 219 -0.50 10.78 -22.98
N SER A 220 -1.15 11.86 -22.54
CA SER A 220 -0.52 12.87 -21.70
C SER A 220 -0.16 12.29 -20.32
N PHE A 221 -1.06 11.51 -19.75
CA PHE A 221 -0.84 10.82 -18.48
C PHE A 221 0.37 9.86 -18.56
N VAL A 222 0.38 8.95 -19.54
CA VAL A 222 1.48 8.01 -19.76
C VAL A 222 2.83 8.72 -19.93
N SER A 223 2.82 9.85 -20.65
CA SER A 223 4.02 10.65 -20.87
C SER A 223 4.53 11.36 -19.60
N SER A 224 3.64 11.66 -18.64
CA SER A 224 3.97 12.30 -17.36
C SER A 224 4.51 11.32 -16.32
N CYS A 225 4.20 10.02 -16.44
CA CYS A 225 4.63 9.00 -15.50
C CYS A 225 6.15 8.71 -15.62
N ARG A 226 6.80 8.50 -14.49
CA ARG A 226 8.25 8.22 -14.36
C ARG A 226 8.49 6.89 -13.66
N ASP A 227 9.69 6.33 -13.83
CA ASP A 227 10.18 5.26 -12.97
C ASP A 227 10.50 5.79 -11.56
N THR A 228 10.33 4.93 -10.56
CA THR A 228 10.51 5.26 -9.14
C THR A 228 11.42 4.24 -8.46
N PRO A 229 12.69 4.08 -8.94
CA PRO A 229 13.56 2.99 -8.51
C PRO A 229 13.88 3.03 -7.00
N GLU A 230 13.92 4.20 -6.38
CA GLU A 230 14.16 4.35 -4.95
C GLU A 230 13.01 3.74 -4.15
N THR A 231 11.78 4.08 -4.49
CA THR A 231 10.56 3.61 -3.82
C THR A 231 10.35 2.12 -4.01
N GLU A 232 10.70 1.58 -5.18
CA GLU A 232 10.63 0.14 -5.46
C GLU A 232 11.56 -0.71 -4.57
N THR A 233 12.55 -0.10 -3.89
CA THR A 233 13.41 -0.79 -2.93
C THR A 233 12.79 -0.98 -1.55
N LEU A 234 11.71 -0.25 -1.22
CA LEU A 234 11.13 -0.24 0.13
C LEU A 234 10.75 -1.62 0.63
N LEU A 235 10.07 -2.43 -0.19
CA LEU A 235 9.61 -3.75 0.25
C LEU A 235 10.78 -4.73 0.45
N LYS A 236 11.82 -4.67 -0.37
CA LYS A 236 13.05 -5.46 -0.15
C LYS A 236 13.74 -5.06 1.14
N ARG A 237 13.87 -3.74 1.37
CA ARG A 237 14.49 -3.21 2.59
C ARG A 237 13.66 -3.57 3.83
N PHE A 238 12.33 -3.60 3.71
CA PHE A 238 11.47 -4.06 4.79
C PHE A 238 11.79 -5.52 5.20
N ILE A 239 11.94 -6.43 4.23
CA ILE A 239 12.36 -7.82 4.51
C ILE A 239 13.71 -7.83 5.23
N ASP A 240 14.70 -7.10 4.69
CA ASP A 240 16.06 -7.07 5.24
C ASP A 240 16.09 -6.52 6.69
N LEU A 241 15.18 -5.62 7.05
CA LEU A 241 15.11 -5.03 8.40
C LEU A 241 14.31 -5.86 9.41
N PHE A 242 13.25 -6.54 8.97
CA PHE A 242 12.26 -7.09 9.90
C PHE A 242 12.03 -8.60 9.77
N LEU A 243 12.53 -9.25 8.72
CA LEU A 243 12.42 -10.69 8.50
C LEU A 243 13.78 -11.40 8.39
N ALA A 244 14.89 -10.67 8.35
CA ALA A 244 16.21 -11.30 8.39
C ALA A 244 16.44 -11.93 9.78
N GLU A 245 16.84 -13.20 9.78
CA GLU A 245 17.32 -13.91 10.98
C GLU A 245 18.73 -13.43 11.41
#